data_503178765bc21aef55a82552f3ff069e
#
_entry.id   503178765bc21aef55a82552f3ff069e
#
_cell.length_a   1.000
_cell.length_b   1.000
_cell.length_c   1.000
_cell.angle_alpha   90.00
_cell.angle_beta   90.00
_cell.angle_gamma   90.00
#
_symmetry.space_group_name_H-M   'P 1'
#
loop_
_entity.id
_entity.type
_entity.pdbx_description
1 polymer ?
#
loop_
_entity_poly.entity_id
_entity_poly.type
_entity_poly.pdbx_seq_one_letter_code
_entity_poly.pdbx_strand_id
1 'polypeptide(L)'
;MSLEMGRLGKPLLALSTIFIFAYLLNYIWESSHAVFLYREHDFRAGKYVLMLNYVAAIDGLLVVGLYIVVAILWRDALWLKEMNIKQMCAIVAMGLLIAALIEYRRVFVLKTWAYLPTMPTIFGIGISPLLQLSATGLLSIWLTRRVWFQR
;
A
#
# COMPACT_ATOMS: atom_id res chain seq x y z
N MET A 1 -10.35 9.99 29.11
CA MET A 1 -8.92 10.07 29.42
C MET A 1 -8.21 10.57 28.17
N SER A 2 -8.16 11.91 27.97
CA SER A 2 -7.44 12.55 26.87
C SER A 2 -5.96 12.56 27.27
N LEU A 3 -5.20 11.59 26.77
CA LEU A 3 -3.75 11.69 26.79
C LEU A 3 -3.37 12.95 26.02
N GLU A 4 -2.82 13.96 26.69
CA GLU A 4 -2.13 15.06 26.03
C GLU A 4 -0.91 14.48 25.31
N MET A 5 -1.15 13.97 24.09
CA MET A 5 -0.06 13.52 23.24
C MET A 5 0.74 14.74 22.80
N GLY A 6 2.01 14.77 23.18
CA GLY A 6 2.94 15.82 22.78
C GLY A 6 2.96 16.03 21.26
N ARG A 7 3.60 17.11 20.82
CA ARG A 7 3.62 17.60 19.42
C ARG A 7 3.95 16.51 18.37
N LEU A 8 4.72 15.49 18.71
CA LEU A 8 5.09 14.36 17.86
C LEU A 8 4.16 13.14 18.00
N GLY A 9 3.35 13.04 19.05
CA GLY A 9 2.54 11.85 19.32
C GLY A 9 1.44 11.61 18.29
N LYS A 10 0.76 12.66 17.83
CA LYS A 10 -0.32 12.54 16.83
C LYS A 10 0.17 12.09 15.44
N PRO A 11 1.27 12.67 14.87
CA PRO A 11 1.84 12.16 13.63
C PRO A 11 2.30 10.71 13.73
N LEU A 12 2.98 10.35 14.81
CA LEU A 12 3.46 8.97 15.00
C LEU A 12 2.31 7.98 15.09
N LEU A 13 1.25 8.31 15.82
CA LEU A 13 0.04 7.52 15.90
C LEU A 13 -0.62 7.34 14.51
N ALA A 14 -0.69 8.42 13.74
CA ALA A 14 -1.23 8.37 12.38
C ALA A 14 -0.41 7.42 11.48
N LEU A 15 0.92 7.54 11.49
CA LEU A 15 1.82 6.67 10.71
C LEU A 15 1.68 5.19 11.11
N SER A 16 1.66 4.90 12.41
CA SER A 16 1.49 3.53 12.90
C SER A 16 0.14 2.94 12.48
N THR A 17 -0.93 3.74 12.54
CA THR A 17 -2.27 3.29 12.17
C THR A 17 -2.40 3.11 10.65
N ILE A 18 -1.81 4.00 9.85
CA ILE A 18 -1.72 3.85 8.38
C ILE A 18 -0.99 2.55 8.04
N PHE A 19 0.15 2.28 8.70
CA PHE A 19 0.89 1.03 8.48
C PHE A 19 0.03 -0.20 8.79
N ILE A 20 -0.66 -0.23 9.93
CA ILE A 20 -1.51 -1.36 10.31
C ILE A 20 -2.62 -1.61 9.28
N PHE A 21 -3.35 -0.55 8.88
CA PHE A 21 -4.39 -0.71 7.86
C PHE A 21 -3.82 -1.11 6.50
N ALA A 22 -2.72 -0.50 6.08
CA ALA A 22 -2.07 -0.84 4.82
C ALA A 22 -1.58 -2.30 4.82
N TYR A 23 -0.94 -2.73 5.89
CA TYR A 23 -0.51 -4.12 6.05
C TYR A 23 -1.68 -5.10 5.93
N LEU A 24 -2.78 -4.86 6.67
CA LEU A 24 -3.94 -5.76 6.64
C LEU A 24 -4.62 -5.79 5.26
N LEU A 25 -4.79 -4.63 4.62
CA LEU A 25 -5.40 -4.54 3.30
C LEU A 25 -4.54 -5.21 2.23
N ASN A 26 -3.22 -5.00 2.27
CA ASN A 26 -2.30 -5.66 1.33
C ASN A 26 -2.19 -7.16 1.61
N TYR A 27 -2.23 -7.61 2.86
CA TYR A 27 -2.28 -9.02 3.19
C TYR A 27 -3.50 -9.72 2.56
N ILE A 28 -4.69 -9.10 2.66
CA ILE A 28 -5.91 -9.62 2.02
C ILE A 28 -5.76 -9.62 0.49
N TRP A 29 -5.23 -8.55 -0.08
CA TRP A 29 -5.04 -8.42 -1.51
C TRP A 29 -4.07 -9.49 -2.04
N GLU A 30 -2.89 -9.60 -1.43
CA GLU A 30 -1.87 -10.57 -1.81
C GLU A 30 -2.31 -12.03 -1.67
N SER A 31 -3.12 -12.34 -0.65
CA SER A 31 -3.65 -13.68 -0.49
C SER A 31 -4.50 -14.14 -1.67
N SER A 32 -5.23 -13.22 -2.30
CA SER A 32 -6.00 -13.47 -3.52
C SER A 32 -5.11 -13.48 -4.77
N HIS A 33 -4.17 -12.52 -4.87
CA HIS A 33 -3.25 -12.41 -5.99
C HIS A 33 -2.42 -13.67 -6.20
N ALA A 34 -1.76 -14.13 -5.14
CA ALA A 34 -0.85 -15.26 -5.20
C ALA A 34 -1.55 -16.53 -5.72
N VAL A 35 -2.83 -16.71 -5.38
CA VAL A 35 -3.59 -17.90 -5.79
C VAL A 35 -4.14 -17.80 -7.22
N PHE A 36 -4.68 -16.63 -7.59
CA PHE A 36 -5.50 -16.52 -8.80
C PHE A 36 -4.79 -15.89 -10.00
N LEU A 37 -3.69 -15.17 -9.77
CA LEU A 37 -3.12 -14.29 -10.79
C LEU A 37 -1.63 -14.52 -11.08
N TYR A 38 -0.88 -15.18 -10.18
CA TYR A 38 0.55 -15.44 -10.37
C TYR A 38 0.86 -16.93 -10.45
N ARG A 39 1.97 -17.27 -11.15
CA ARG A 39 2.49 -18.65 -11.27
C ARG A 39 3.55 -18.95 -10.21
N GLU A 40 3.80 -20.24 -10.02
CA GLU A 40 5.00 -20.78 -9.34
C GLU A 40 5.15 -20.38 -7.86
N HIS A 41 4.04 -20.20 -7.16
CA HIS A 41 4.07 -19.99 -5.72
C HIS A 41 4.17 -21.33 -4.97
N ASP A 42 5.04 -21.36 -3.95
CA ASP A 42 5.10 -22.50 -3.02
C ASP A 42 3.96 -22.38 -2.01
N PHE A 43 2.88 -23.12 -2.26
CA PHE A 43 1.69 -23.13 -1.39
C PHE A 43 1.82 -24.00 -0.14
N ARG A 44 3.02 -24.52 0.19
CA ARG A 44 3.23 -25.08 1.52
C ARG A 44 2.94 -24.02 2.57
N ALA A 45 1.99 -24.32 3.48
CA ALA A 45 1.37 -23.34 4.38
C ALA A 45 2.36 -22.40 5.08
N GLY A 46 3.47 -22.94 5.64
CA GLY A 46 4.45 -22.12 6.35
C GLY A 46 5.18 -21.11 5.43
N LYS A 47 5.61 -21.53 4.24
CA LYS A 47 6.29 -20.63 3.30
C LYS A 47 5.36 -19.62 2.69
N TYR A 48 4.14 -20.02 2.38
CA TYR A 48 3.11 -19.13 1.85
C TYR A 48 2.76 -18.01 2.83
N VAL A 49 2.50 -18.36 4.09
CA VAL A 49 2.21 -17.35 5.13
C VAL A 49 3.38 -16.40 5.34
N LEU A 50 4.62 -16.91 5.37
CA LEU A 50 5.80 -16.04 5.49
C LEU A 50 5.94 -15.08 4.31
N MET A 51 5.72 -15.56 3.08
CA MET A 51 5.74 -14.72 1.88
C MET A 51 4.69 -13.61 1.97
N LEU A 52 3.44 -13.94 2.29
CA LEU A 52 2.36 -12.96 2.40
C LEU A 52 2.68 -11.89 3.46
N ASN A 53 3.15 -12.29 4.63
CA ASN A 53 3.54 -11.36 5.69
C ASN A 53 4.65 -10.41 5.22
N TYR A 54 5.66 -10.95 4.55
CA TYR A 54 6.79 -10.16 4.04
C TYR A 54 6.35 -9.14 3.00
N VAL A 55 5.57 -9.57 1.99
CA VAL A 55 5.10 -8.67 0.91
C VAL A 55 4.16 -7.61 1.48
N ALA A 56 3.18 -7.99 2.29
CA ALA A 56 2.25 -7.06 2.91
C ALA A 56 2.94 -6.03 3.82
N ALA A 57 4.01 -6.43 4.52
CA ALA A 57 4.79 -5.50 5.34
C ALA A 57 5.56 -4.48 4.47
N ILE A 58 6.14 -4.91 3.36
CA ILE A 58 6.80 -4.01 2.39
C ILE A 58 5.79 -3.02 1.82
N ASP A 59 4.64 -3.49 1.36
CA ASP A 59 3.58 -2.63 0.83
C ASP A 59 3.06 -1.64 1.87
N GLY A 60 2.90 -2.09 3.12
CA GLY A 60 2.56 -1.22 4.24
C GLY A 60 3.60 -0.09 4.45
N LEU A 61 4.89 -0.41 4.37
CA LEU A 61 5.96 0.59 4.44
C LEU A 61 5.96 1.54 3.23
N LEU A 62 5.69 1.04 2.03
CA LEU A 62 5.54 1.88 0.83
C LEU A 62 4.40 2.87 0.99
N VAL A 63 3.25 2.44 1.49
CA VAL A 63 2.11 3.34 1.78
C VAL A 63 2.48 4.41 2.80
N VAL A 64 3.19 4.06 3.88
CA VAL A 64 3.71 5.04 4.85
C VAL A 64 4.68 6.01 4.17
N GLY A 65 5.55 5.51 3.30
CA GLY A 65 6.46 6.33 2.50
C GLY A 65 5.70 7.34 1.62
N LEU A 66 4.66 6.89 0.90
CA LEU A 66 3.79 7.76 0.12
C LEU A 66 3.15 8.86 0.97
N TYR A 67 2.63 8.49 2.14
CA TYR A 67 2.06 9.47 3.08
C TYR A 67 3.07 10.53 3.50
N ILE A 68 4.30 10.11 3.84
CA ILE A 68 5.38 11.00 4.26
C ILE A 68 5.79 11.94 3.12
N VAL A 69 5.91 11.44 1.89
CA VAL A 69 6.22 12.28 0.72
C VAL A 69 5.17 13.37 0.54
N VAL A 70 3.88 13.04 0.63
CA VAL A 70 2.81 14.04 0.57
C VAL A 70 2.91 15.01 1.74
N ALA A 71 3.16 14.53 2.96
CA ALA A 71 3.34 15.38 4.14
C ALA A 71 4.47 16.42 3.97
N ILE A 72 5.58 16.00 3.35
CA ILE A 72 6.71 16.89 3.02
C ILE A 72 6.33 17.92 1.95
N LEU A 73 5.70 17.47 0.86
CA LEU A 73 5.32 18.35 -0.26
C LEU A 73 4.32 19.44 0.16
N TRP A 74 3.37 19.10 1.02
CA TRP A 74 2.37 20.06 1.54
C TRP A 74 2.78 20.72 2.86
N ARG A 75 3.95 20.34 3.43
CA ARG A 75 4.46 20.83 4.72
C ARG A 75 3.45 20.67 5.87
N ASP A 76 2.68 19.62 5.83
CA ASP A 76 1.70 19.27 6.85
C ASP A 76 1.80 17.79 7.22
N ALA A 77 2.27 17.49 8.43
CA ALA A 77 2.43 16.13 8.93
C ALA A 77 1.09 15.41 9.22
N LEU A 78 -0.01 16.15 9.30
CA LEU A 78 -1.34 15.64 9.59
C LEU A 78 -2.35 16.00 8.49
N TRP A 79 -1.89 16.13 7.24
CA TRP A 79 -2.71 16.48 6.09
C TRP A 79 -3.93 15.57 5.89
N LEU A 80 -3.89 14.35 6.42
CA LEU A 80 -5.03 13.43 6.37
C LEU A 80 -6.28 13.98 7.06
N LYS A 81 -6.17 14.98 7.96
CA LYS A 81 -7.33 15.61 8.63
C LYS A 81 -8.22 16.34 7.63
N GLU A 82 -7.59 17.08 6.72
CA GLU A 82 -8.26 17.90 5.71
C GLU A 82 -7.83 17.46 4.30
N MET A 83 -7.89 16.16 4.09
CA MET A 83 -7.47 15.53 2.82
C MET A 83 -8.21 16.13 1.63
N ASN A 84 -7.47 16.72 0.70
CA ASN A 84 -7.99 17.33 -0.50
C ASN A 84 -7.70 16.48 -1.77
N ILE A 85 -8.37 16.81 -2.86
CA ILE A 85 -8.26 16.06 -4.13
C ILE A 85 -6.83 16.04 -4.68
N LYS A 86 -6.03 17.10 -4.50
CA LYS A 86 -4.65 17.16 -5.02
C LYS A 86 -3.75 16.14 -4.28
N GLN A 87 -3.92 16.02 -2.97
CA GLN A 87 -3.20 15.04 -2.15
C GLN A 87 -3.62 13.61 -2.51
N MET A 88 -4.92 13.37 -2.73
CA MET A 88 -5.43 12.08 -3.20
C MET A 88 -4.85 11.70 -4.57
N CYS A 89 -4.88 12.64 -5.52
CA CYS A 89 -4.27 12.44 -6.84
C CYS A 89 -2.76 12.16 -6.75
N ALA A 90 -2.04 12.82 -5.84
CA ALA A 90 -0.62 12.59 -5.62
C ALA A 90 -0.36 11.15 -5.11
N ILE A 91 -1.14 10.67 -4.12
CA ILE A 91 -1.05 9.28 -3.66
C ILE A 91 -1.32 8.30 -4.80
N VAL A 92 -2.38 8.52 -5.59
CA VAL A 92 -2.73 7.64 -6.71
C VAL A 92 -1.60 7.63 -7.75
N ALA A 93 -1.15 8.79 -8.19
CA ALA A 93 -0.11 8.90 -9.23
C ALA A 93 1.21 8.24 -8.79
N MET A 94 1.66 8.52 -7.57
CA MET A 94 2.88 7.92 -7.03
C MET A 94 2.72 6.41 -6.81
N GLY A 95 1.57 5.97 -6.30
CA GLY A 95 1.27 4.55 -6.10
C GLY A 95 1.31 3.77 -7.41
N LEU A 96 0.64 4.28 -8.46
CA LEU A 96 0.68 3.70 -9.80
C LEU A 96 2.10 3.66 -10.37
N LEU A 97 2.87 4.74 -10.23
CA LEU A 97 4.24 4.80 -10.73
C LEU A 97 5.15 3.77 -10.03
N ILE A 98 5.10 3.71 -8.70
CA ILE A 98 5.92 2.76 -7.92
C ILE A 98 5.52 1.33 -8.25
N ALA A 99 4.22 1.02 -8.30
CA ALA A 99 3.72 -0.30 -8.68
C ALA A 99 4.20 -0.69 -10.10
N ALA A 100 4.08 0.22 -11.07
CA ALA A 100 4.56 -0.02 -12.43
C ALA A 100 6.06 -0.31 -12.49
N LEU A 101 6.88 0.43 -11.74
CA LEU A 101 8.32 0.23 -11.67
C LEU A 101 8.68 -1.13 -11.03
N ILE A 102 8.00 -1.50 -9.95
CA ILE A 102 8.20 -2.79 -9.28
C ILE A 102 7.84 -3.93 -10.22
N GLU A 103 6.64 -3.90 -10.82
CA GLU A 103 6.15 -4.92 -11.74
C GLU A 103 7.06 -5.04 -12.98
N TYR A 104 7.41 -3.91 -13.60
CA TYR A 104 8.34 -3.90 -14.73
C TYR A 104 9.66 -4.60 -14.38
N ARG A 105 10.24 -4.22 -13.24
CA ARG A 105 11.52 -4.80 -12.79
C ARG A 105 11.39 -6.31 -12.52
N ARG A 106 10.32 -6.74 -11.87
CA ARG A 106 10.12 -8.14 -11.47
C ARG A 106 9.78 -9.05 -12.64
N VAL A 107 8.92 -8.58 -13.56
CA VAL A 107 8.44 -9.38 -14.68
C VAL A 107 9.43 -9.36 -15.85
N PHE A 108 9.94 -8.20 -16.26
CA PHE A 108 10.72 -8.06 -17.48
C PHE A 108 12.23 -8.11 -17.26
N VAL A 109 12.73 -7.53 -16.16
CA VAL A 109 14.17 -7.44 -15.90
C VAL A 109 14.67 -8.66 -15.12
N LEU A 110 14.11 -8.91 -13.95
CA LEU A 110 14.55 -10.00 -13.06
C LEU A 110 13.90 -11.33 -13.39
N LYS A 111 12.74 -11.32 -14.08
CA LYS A 111 11.94 -12.49 -14.43
C LYS A 111 11.64 -13.40 -13.23
N THR A 112 11.42 -12.78 -12.07
CA THR A 112 11.12 -13.47 -10.81
C THR A 112 9.63 -13.71 -10.62
N TRP A 113 8.78 -13.00 -11.38
CA TRP A 113 7.34 -13.17 -11.37
C TRP A 113 6.82 -13.49 -12.77
N ALA A 114 5.79 -14.34 -12.84
CA ALA A 114 5.09 -14.65 -14.06
C ALA A 114 3.58 -14.65 -13.79
N TYR A 115 2.81 -14.06 -14.70
CA TYR A 115 1.35 -14.02 -14.59
C TYR A 115 0.69 -15.31 -15.10
N LEU A 116 -0.45 -15.63 -14.51
CA LEU A 116 -1.38 -16.58 -15.11
C LEU A 116 -2.11 -15.93 -16.30
N PRO A 117 -2.64 -16.73 -17.26
CA PRO A 117 -3.43 -16.20 -18.38
C PRO A 117 -4.68 -15.40 -17.95
N THR A 118 -5.12 -15.57 -16.72
CA THR A 118 -6.25 -14.86 -16.10
C THR A 118 -5.93 -13.44 -15.68
N MET A 119 -4.63 -13.05 -15.62
CA MET A 119 -4.23 -11.70 -15.25
C MET A 119 -4.49 -10.72 -16.39
N PRO A 120 -5.39 -9.75 -16.26
CA PRO A 120 -5.53 -8.69 -17.24
C PRO A 120 -4.31 -7.78 -17.20
N THR A 121 -3.77 -7.41 -18.37
CA THR A 121 -2.54 -6.62 -18.47
C THR A 121 -2.72 -5.38 -19.35
N ILE A 122 -1.97 -4.31 -19.03
CA ILE A 122 -1.77 -3.12 -19.88
C ILE A 122 -0.27 -3.02 -20.14
N PHE A 123 0.13 -3.00 -21.42
CA PHE A 123 1.54 -3.03 -21.84
C PHE A 123 2.33 -4.18 -21.22
N GLY A 124 1.68 -5.34 -20.99
CA GLY A 124 2.29 -6.51 -20.36
C GLY A 124 2.46 -6.42 -18.84
N ILE A 125 1.99 -5.35 -18.20
CA ILE A 125 2.00 -5.19 -16.73
C ILE A 125 0.59 -5.49 -16.20
N GLY A 126 0.50 -6.29 -15.14
CA GLY A 126 -0.76 -6.67 -14.53
C GLY A 126 -1.54 -5.47 -13.98
N ILE A 127 -2.84 -5.37 -14.32
CA ILE A 127 -3.69 -4.26 -13.86
C ILE A 127 -3.91 -4.32 -12.35
N SER A 128 -4.09 -5.53 -11.82
CA SER A 128 -4.38 -5.70 -10.40
C SER A 128 -3.23 -5.20 -9.50
N PRO A 129 -1.95 -5.59 -9.69
CA PRO A 129 -0.85 -5.04 -8.91
C PRO A 129 -0.64 -3.53 -9.14
N LEU A 130 -0.94 -3.01 -10.35
CA LEU A 130 -0.86 -1.57 -10.60
C LEU A 130 -1.80 -0.77 -9.69
N LEU A 131 -3.02 -1.24 -9.51
CA LEU A 131 -4.03 -0.55 -8.72
C LEU A 131 -3.84 -0.74 -7.21
N GLN A 132 -3.20 -1.81 -6.79
CA GLN A 132 -3.08 -2.25 -5.41
C GLN A 132 -2.56 -1.15 -4.49
N LEU A 133 -1.35 -0.64 -4.75
CA LEU A 133 -0.68 0.32 -3.86
C LEU A 133 -1.45 1.65 -3.74
N SER A 134 -2.09 2.09 -4.82
CA SER A 134 -2.93 3.28 -4.82
C SER A 134 -4.22 3.09 -4.04
N ALA A 135 -4.92 1.98 -4.26
CA ALA A 135 -6.19 1.69 -3.62
C ALA A 135 -6.02 1.43 -2.11
N THR A 136 -5.08 0.54 -1.75
CA THR A 136 -4.80 0.22 -0.35
C THR A 136 -4.22 1.42 0.41
N GLY A 137 -3.40 2.24 -0.26
CA GLY A 137 -2.85 3.47 0.30
C GLY A 137 -3.93 4.50 0.63
N LEU A 138 -4.79 4.85 -0.33
CA LEU A 138 -5.89 5.77 -0.10
C LEU A 138 -6.84 5.27 0.98
N LEU A 139 -7.20 3.98 0.93
CA LEU A 139 -8.12 3.39 1.90
C LEU A 139 -7.53 3.38 3.31
N SER A 140 -6.25 3.06 3.46
CA SER A 140 -5.55 3.07 4.76
C SER A 140 -5.52 4.46 5.38
N ILE A 141 -5.21 5.49 4.59
CA ILE A 141 -5.20 6.89 5.03
C ILE A 141 -6.60 7.35 5.41
N TRP A 142 -7.60 7.00 4.60
CA TRP A 142 -9.00 7.34 4.88
C TRP A 142 -9.52 6.66 6.15
N LEU A 143 -9.23 5.37 6.36
CA LEU A 143 -9.59 4.64 7.58
C LEU A 143 -8.93 5.26 8.81
N THR A 144 -7.65 5.61 8.72
CA THR A 144 -6.93 6.30 9.81
C THR A 144 -7.57 7.63 10.16
N ARG A 145 -7.96 8.42 9.15
CA ARG A 145 -8.71 9.67 9.34
C ARG A 145 -10.03 9.42 10.08
N ARG A 146 -10.79 8.40 9.67
CA ARG A 146 -12.07 8.04 10.30
C ARG A 146 -11.92 7.66 11.77
N VAL A 147 -10.90 6.89 12.10
CA VAL A 147 -10.69 6.39 13.47
C VAL A 147 -10.26 7.51 14.41
N TRP A 148 -9.37 8.41 13.97
CA TRP A 148 -8.70 9.34 14.88
C TRP A 148 -9.15 10.80 14.79
N PHE A 149 -9.74 11.21 13.66
CA PHE A 149 -9.96 12.63 13.37
C PHE A 149 -11.39 12.99 12.94
N GLN A 150 -12.27 12.01 12.75
CA GLN A 150 -13.68 12.22 12.43
C GLN A 150 -14.55 11.58 13.54
N ARG A 151 -14.63 12.24 14.66
CA ARG A 151 -15.66 11.98 15.68
C ARG A 151 -16.62 13.14 15.74
#